data_70947c69e40f350d7ebc0f643635faf4
#
_entry.id   70947c69e40f350d7ebc0f643635faf4
#
_cell.length_a   1.000
_cell.length_b   1.000
_cell.length_c   1.000
_cell.angle_alpha   90.00
_cell.angle_beta   90.00
_cell.angle_gamma   90.00
#
_symmetry.space_group_name_H-M   'P 1'
#
loop_
_entity.id
_entity.type
_entity.pdbx_description
1 polymer ?
#
loop_
_entity_poly.entity_id
_entity_poly.type
_entity_poly.pdbx_seq_one_letter_code
_entity_poly.pdbx_strand_id
1 'polypeptide(L)'
;ARIVWGKCVNAGQTCVAPDFLLVHESVCDRLLVELQRAVERQWGSDPRFAVDYPRMVDGAHARRVAELLSTAGGETVCGGEVLEEERYVAPTIVLNPDPQSRLMREEIFAPVLPVLTFAELSEAADALLAADRPLALYYFGDEREGRRLCERVPSGGVAFNDVVMQVSSRRLPFGGVGASGMGRYHGEASFECFSNCRS
;
A
#
# COMPACT_ATOMS: atom_id res chain seq x y z
N ALA A 1 -2.11 7.21 -11.30
CA ALA A 1 -1.99 8.42 -10.47
C ALA A 1 -2.41 8.14 -9.01
N ARG A 2 -3.62 7.62 -8.72
CA ARG A 2 -4.14 7.40 -7.35
C ARG A 2 -3.24 6.49 -6.52
N ILE A 3 -2.82 5.34 -7.06
CA ILE A 3 -1.97 4.38 -6.36
C ILE A 3 -0.62 5.02 -5.97
N VAL A 4 0.03 5.72 -6.91
CA VAL A 4 1.32 6.39 -6.66
C VAL A 4 1.16 7.47 -5.59
N TRP A 5 0.11 8.30 -5.70
CA TRP A 5 -0.18 9.31 -4.67
C TRP A 5 -0.37 8.66 -3.30
N GLY A 6 -1.23 7.63 -3.20
CA GLY A 6 -1.50 6.97 -1.91
C GLY A 6 -0.29 6.21 -1.34
N LYS A 7 0.61 5.72 -2.23
CA LYS A 7 1.86 5.10 -1.77
C LYS A 7 2.87 6.12 -1.27
N CYS A 8 2.95 7.28 -1.89
CA CYS A 8 4.00 8.25 -1.61
C CYS A 8 3.58 9.37 -0.65
N VAL A 9 2.27 9.52 -0.35
CA VAL A 9 1.83 10.44 0.69
C VAL A 9 2.52 10.09 2.02
N ASN A 10 3.07 11.10 2.69
CA ASN A 10 3.89 10.93 3.90
C ASN A 10 5.08 9.95 3.73
N ALA A 11 5.67 9.86 2.54
CA ALA A 11 6.71 8.88 2.17
C ALA A 11 6.28 7.42 2.41
N GLY A 12 5.00 7.08 2.21
CA GLY A 12 4.47 5.74 2.45
C GLY A 12 4.34 5.35 3.92
N GLN A 13 4.63 6.25 4.84
CA GLN A 13 4.55 6.04 6.29
C GLN A 13 3.11 6.26 6.76
N THR A 14 2.20 5.45 6.23
CA THR A 14 0.76 5.51 6.49
C THR A 14 0.22 4.08 6.49
N CYS A 15 -0.46 3.68 7.55
CA CYS A 15 -0.95 2.31 7.74
C CYS A 15 -1.95 1.83 6.68
N VAL A 16 -2.54 2.74 5.93
CA VAL A 16 -3.43 2.45 4.81
C VAL A 16 -2.81 2.78 3.45
N ALA A 17 -1.52 3.12 3.38
CA ALA A 17 -0.83 3.21 2.09
C ALA A 17 -0.87 1.84 1.39
N PRO A 18 -1.05 1.79 0.06
CA PRO A 18 -0.93 0.53 -0.67
C PRO A 18 0.43 -0.12 -0.35
N ASP A 19 0.43 -1.29 0.26
CA ASP A 19 1.68 -1.95 0.64
C ASP A 19 2.29 -2.69 -0.53
N PHE A 20 1.48 -3.44 -1.28
CA PHE A 20 1.84 -4.08 -2.54
C PHE A 20 0.64 -4.09 -3.50
N LEU A 21 0.89 -4.40 -4.78
CA LEU A 21 -0.13 -4.59 -5.80
C LEU A 21 -0.16 -6.04 -6.26
N LEU A 22 -1.36 -6.59 -6.36
CA LEU A 22 -1.63 -7.77 -7.18
C LEU A 22 -2.24 -7.28 -8.49
N VAL A 23 -1.62 -7.63 -9.62
CA VAL A 23 -1.96 -7.09 -10.93
C VAL A 23 -2.18 -8.22 -11.93
N HIS A 24 -3.30 -8.21 -12.63
CA HIS A 24 -3.54 -9.17 -13.71
C HIS A 24 -2.48 -9.00 -14.81
N GLU A 25 -1.87 -10.09 -15.23
CA GLU A 25 -0.74 -10.09 -16.17
C GLU A 25 -1.02 -9.32 -17.46
N SER A 26 -2.24 -9.39 -18.00
CA SER A 26 -2.61 -8.72 -19.25
C SER A 26 -2.55 -7.20 -19.20
N VAL A 27 -2.48 -6.58 -18.03
CA VAL A 27 -2.42 -5.13 -17.87
C VAL A 27 -1.13 -4.66 -17.18
N CYS A 28 -0.26 -5.58 -16.78
CA CYS A 28 0.91 -5.30 -15.97
C CYS A 28 1.86 -4.30 -16.65
N ASP A 29 2.31 -4.58 -17.88
CA ASP A 29 3.26 -3.73 -18.60
C ASP A 29 2.73 -2.30 -18.77
N ARG A 30 1.46 -2.18 -19.16
CA ARG A 30 0.82 -0.87 -19.32
C ARG A 30 0.71 -0.14 -17.97
N LEU A 31 0.41 -0.86 -16.89
CA LEU A 31 0.33 -0.27 -15.56
C LEU A 31 1.69 0.21 -15.08
N LEU A 32 2.76 -0.55 -15.26
CA LEU A 32 4.12 -0.15 -14.89
C LEU A 32 4.52 1.15 -15.56
N VAL A 33 4.28 1.30 -16.86
CA VAL A 33 4.53 2.55 -17.60
C VAL A 33 3.72 3.71 -16.98
N GLU A 34 2.45 3.50 -16.67
CA GLU A 34 1.61 4.55 -16.08
C GLU A 34 1.96 4.88 -14.62
N LEU A 35 2.50 3.93 -13.87
CA LEU A 35 3.02 4.18 -12.52
C LEU A 35 4.27 5.07 -12.58
N GLN A 36 5.24 4.76 -13.47
CA GLN A 36 6.43 5.60 -13.68
C GLN A 36 6.07 7.02 -14.12
N ARG A 37 5.19 7.15 -15.12
CA ARG A 37 4.67 8.45 -15.56
C ARG A 37 3.96 9.22 -14.46
N ALA A 38 3.29 8.51 -13.54
CA ALA A 38 2.62 9.15 -12.42
C ALA A 38 3.63 9.69 -11.38
N VAL A 39 4.74 9.01 -11.14
CA VAL A 39 5.84 9.51 -10.31
C VAL A 39 6.40 10.79 -10.93
N GLU A 40 6.75 10.75 -12.23
CA GLU A 40 7.32 11.88 -12.93
C GLU A 40 6.37 13.10 -12.97
N ARG A 41 5.08 12.88 -13.21
CA ARG A 41 4.07 13.96 -13.19
C ARG A 41 3.89 14.60 -11.82
N GLN A 42 4.09 13.85 -10.73
CA GLN A 42 3.88 14.37 -9.38
C GLN A 42 5.11 15.09 -8.82
N TRP A 43 6.31 14.59 -9.10
CA TRP A 43 7.54 15.09 -8.49
C TRP A 43 8.67 15.39 -9.46
N GLY A 44 8.40 15.38 -10.77
CA GLY A 44 9.39 15.61 -11.81
C GLY A 44 10.33 14.41 -12.04
N SER A 45 11.37 14.65 -12.82
CA SER A 45 12.37 13.62 -13.18
C SER A 45 13.27 13.22 -12.01
N ASP A 46 13.37 14.08 -10.99
CA ASP A 46 14.16 13.81 -9.78
C ASP A 46 13.36 14.22 -8.55
N PRO A 47 12.62 13.27 -7.93
CA PRO A 47 11.81 13.52 -6.74
C PRO A 47 12.61 14.01 -5.53
N ARG A 48 13.92 13.79 -5.49
CA ARG A 48 14.79 14.23 -4.39
C ARG A 48 14.73 15.75 -4.18
N PHE A 49 14.61 16.50 -5.26
CA PHE A 49 14.57 17.96 -5.27
C PHE A 49 13.15 18.54 -5.33
N ALA A 50 12.12 17.69 -5.40
CA ALA A 50 10.75 18.15 -5.33
C ALA A 50 10.42 18.67 -3.92
N VAL A 51 9.91 19.90 -3.87
CA VAL A 51 9.66 20.62 -2.58
C VAL A 51 8.64 19.91 -1.71
N ASP A 52 7.67 19.27 -2.32
CA ASP A 52 6.55 18.57 -1.68
C ASP A 52 6.76 17.06 -1.54
N TYR A 53 7.92 16.52 -1.97
CA TYR A 53 8.22 15.11 -1.75
C TYR A 53 8.69 14.88 -0.32
N PRO A 54 7.96 14.06 0.47
CA PRO A 54 8.27 13.87 1.89
C PRO A 54 9.51 13.02 2.13
N ARG A 55 10.01 13.07 3.35
CA ARG A 55 11.18 12.29 3.81
C ARG A 55 10.76 11.23 4.83
N MET A 56 11.59 10.20 4.98
CA MET A 56 11.45 9.27 6.09
C MET A 56 11.61 9.99 7.43
N VAL A 57 11.01 9.43 8.47
CA VAL A 57 11.03 10.04 9.82
C VAL A 57 12.47 10.24 10.35
N ASP A 58 13.36 9.29 10.04
CA ASP A 58 14.79 9.34 10.37
C ASP A 58 15.64 8.50 9.41
N GLY A 59 16.97 8.58 9.57
CA GLY A 59 17.93 7.82 8.76
C GLY A 59 17.88 6.30 9.01
N ALA A 60 17.55 5.86 10.23
CA ALA A 60 17.45 4.43 10.54
C ALA A 60 16.32 3.76 9.76
N HIS A 61 15.17 4.44 9.59
CA HIS A 61 14.08 3.97 8.75
C HIS A 61 14.48 3.95 7.26
N ALA A 62 15.22 4.96 6.79
CA ALA A 62 15.75 4.95 5.42
C ALA A 62 16.72 3.78 5.20
N ARG A 63 17.64 3.53 6.13
CA ARG A 63 18.55 2.38 6.10
C ARG A 63 17.79 1.05 6.05
N ARG A 64 16.78 0.87 6.90
CA ARG A 64 15.92 -0.32 6.85
C ARG A 64 15.35 -0.55 5.45
N VAL A 65 14.89 0.49 4.76
CA VAL A 65 14.38 0.37 3.39
C VAL A 65 15.48 -0.07 2.42
N ALA A 66 16.70 0.46 2.53
CA ALA A 66 17.83 0.00 1.73
C ALA A 66 18.10 -1.51 1.94
N GLU A 67 18.02 -1.99 3.18
CA GLU A 67 18.16 -3.41 3.51
C GLU A 67 17.04 -4.25 2.89
N LEU A 68 15.78 -3.79 2.94
CA LEU A 68 14.65 -4.48 2.31
C LEU A 68 14.85 -4.60 0.81
N LEU A 69 15.26 -3.51 0.15
CA LEU A 69 15.50 -3.50 -1.29
C LEU A 69 16.68 -4.38 -1.70
N SER A 70 17.77 -4.43 -0.91
CA SER A 70 18.95 -5.22 -1.22
C SER A 70 18.69 -6.72 -1.30
N THR A 71 17.64 -7.20 -0.64
CA THR A 71 17.27 -8.62 -0.56
C THR A 71 15.90 -8.93 -1.20
N ALA A 72 15.30 -7.94 -1.86
CA ALA A 72 13.95 -8.06 -2.40
C ALA A 72 13.83 -9.10 -3.53
N GLY A 73 14.88 -9.28 -4.32
CA GLY A 73 14.75 -10.00 -5.60
C GLY A 73 13.84 -9.23 -6.58
N GLY A 74 13.50 -9.88 -7.69
CA GLY A 74 12.68 -9.22 -8.72
C GLY A 74 13.43 -8.15 -9.51
N GLU A 75 12.67 -7.31 -10.20
CA GLU A 75 13.19 -6.23 -11.05
C GLU A 75 12.81 -4.86 -10.46
N THR A 76 13.79 -4.00 -10.21
CA THR A 76 13.51 -2.59 -9.88
C THR A 76 13.20 -1.82 -11.16
N VAL A 77 11.91 -1.51 -11.37
CA VAL A 77 11.40 -0.84 -12.56
C VAL A 77 11.69 0.67 -12.55
N CYS A 78 11.65 1.29 -11.37
CA CYS A 78 12.09 2.68 -11.16
C CYS A 78 12.46 2.91 -9.70
N GLY A 79 13.19 3.98 -9.43
CA GLY A 79 13.64 4.34 -8.08
C GLY A 79 14.82 3.48 -7.60
N GLY A 80 14.74 3.01 -6.36
CA GLY A 80 15.77 2.20 -5.71
C GLY A 80 16.84 2.99 -4.96
N GLU A 81 16.92 4.31 -5.16
CA GLU A 81 17.87 5.15 -4.45
C GLU A 81 17.43 5.40 -3.01
N VAL A 82 18.35 5.21 -2.08
CA VAL A 82 18.17 5.54 -0.66
C VAL A 82 19.36 6.35 -0.18
N LEU A 83 19.10 7.53 0.36
CA LEU A 83 20.11 8.42 0.93
C LEU A 83 19.79 8.63 2.42
N GLU A 84 20.48 7.88 3.26
CA GLU A 84 20.22 7.81 4.71
C GLU A 84 20.33 9.18 5.37
N GLU A 85 21.42 9.92 5.10
CA GLU A 85 21.68 11.24 5.67
C GLU A 85 20.61 12.28 5.31
N GLU A 86 19.96 12.11 4.15
CA GLU A 86 18.86 12.96 3.71
C GLU A 86 17.49 12.41 4.09
N ARG A 87 17.45 11.25 4.72
CA ARG A 87 16.21 10.52 4.99
C ARG A 87 15.37 10.34 3.73
N TYR A 88 16.04 10.25 2.57
CA TYR A 88 15.42 10.14 1.28
C TYR A 88 15.32 8.69 0.85
N VAL A 89 14.14 8.33 0.37
CA VAL A 89 13.88 7.08 -0.36
C VAL A 89 13.15 7.46 -1.63
N ALA A 90 13.71 7.13 -2.78
CA ALA A 90 13.06 7.37 -4.06
C ALA A 90 11.73 6.60 -4.16
N PRO A 91 10.69 7.14 -4.82
CA PRO A 91 9.53 6.35 -5.22
C PRO A 91 9.99 5.14 -6.01
N THR A 92 9.83 3.95 -5.45
CA THR A 92 10.41 2.72 -5.97
C THR A 92 9.33 1.73 -6.35
N ILE A 93 9.44 1.11 -7.53
CA ILE A 93 8.56 0.02 -7.98
C ILE A 93 9.43 -1.21 -8.21
N VAL A 94 9.06 -2.32 -7.58
CA VAL A 94 9.73 -3.62 -7.69
C VAL A 94 8.77 -4.62 -8.30
N LEU A 95 9.06 -5.11 -9.49
CA LEU A 95 8.26 -6.12 -10.18
C LEU A 95 8.67 -7.52 -9.74
N ASN A 96 7.68 -8.32 -9.35
CA ASN A 96 7.81 -9.71 -8.95
C ASN A 96 8.98 -9.96 -7.97
N PRO A 97 9.00 -9.26 -6.83
CA PRO A 97 9.98 -9.57 -5.78
C PRO A 97 9.81 -11.00 -5.28
N ASP A 98 10.85 -11.54 -4.66
CA ASP A 98 10.77 -12.85 -4.01
C ASP A 98 9.70 -12.82 -2.89
N PRO A 99 8.65 -13.66 -2.97
CA PRO A 99 7.60 -13.72 -1.95
C PRO A 99 8.12 -14.08 -0.55
N GLN A 100 9.32 -14.66 -0.45
CA GLN A 100 9.96 -15.01 0.82
C GLN A 100 10.88 -13.90 1.32
N SER A 101 11.12 -12.84 0.55
CA SER A 101 11.95 -11.71 0.96
C SER A 101 11.33 -10.96 2.15
N ARG A 102 12.18 -10.27 2.90
CA ARG A 102 11.71 -9.37 3.97
C ARG A 102 10.79 -8.27 3.44
N LEU A 103 11.01 -7.81 2.21
CA LEU A 103 10.15 -6.82 1.55
C LEU A 103 8.69 -7.26 1.49
N MET A 104 8.43 -8.57 1.30
CA MET A 104 7.08 -9.13 1.19
C MET A 104 6.51 -9.66 2.51
N ARG A 105 7.34 -9.81 3.54
CA ARG A 105 6.92 -10.36 4.85
C ARG A 105 6.77 -9.31 5.94
N GLU A 106 7.40 -8.16 5.80
CA GLU A 106 7.32 -7.05 6.74
C GLU A 106 6.47 -5.93 6.15
N GLU A 107 5.78 -5.16 6.99
CA GLU A 107 5.15 -3.90 6.57
C GLU A 107 6.24 -2.96 6.05
N ILE A 108 6.09 -2.50 4.82
CA ILE A 108 7.13 -1.70 4.16
C ILE A 108 7.26 -0.32 4.79
N PHE A 109 6.14 0.37 4.99
CA PHE A 109 6.04 1.70 5.61
C PHE A 109 6.99 2.73 5.00
N ALA A 110 7.13 2.67 3.68
CA ALA A 110 8.04 3.49 2.87
C ALA A 110 7.51 3.63 1.43
N PRO A 111 8.05 4.54 0.59
CA PRO A 111 7.55 4.76 -0.77
C PRO A 111 8.07 3.68 -1.75
N VAL A 112 7.99 2.44 -1.35
CA VAL A 112 8.37 1.26 -2.15
C VAL A 112 7.14 0.41 -2.43
N LEU A 113 6.86 0.13 -3.69
CA LEU A 113 5.66 -0.56 -4.16
C LEU A 113 6.02 -1.84 -4.90
N PRO A 114 5.97 -3.00 -4.25
CA PRO A 114 6.00 -4.29 -4.90
C PRO A 114 4.80 -4.48 -5.83
N VAL A 115 5.03 -5.06 -6.98
CA VAL A 115 4.01 -5.45 -7.96
C VAL A 115 4.16 -6.93 -8.26
N LEU A 116 3.15 -7.73 -7.94
CA LEU A 116 3.09 -9.14 -8.24
C LEU A 116 2.01 -9.40 -9.30
N THR A 117 2.30 -10.28 -10.22
CA THR A 117 1.35 -10.65 -11.28
C THR A 117 0.54 -11.89 -10.91
N PHE A 118 -0.68 -11.94 -11.41
CA PHE A 118 -1.54 -13.13 -11.36
C PHE A 118 -2.25 -13.32 -12.71
N ALA A 119 -2.64 -14.55 -13.01
CA ALA A 119 -3.42 -14.87 -14.21
C ALA A 119 -4.93 -14.91 -13.92
N GLU A 120 -5.34 -15.46 -12.78
CA GLU A 120 -6.73 -15.59 -12.39
C GLU A 120 -7.01 -14.87 -11.05
N LEU A 121 -8.13 -14.16 -10.96
CA LEU A 121 -8.50 -13.41 -9.74
C LEU A 121 -8.59 -14.31 -8.50
N SER A 122 -8.87 -15.59 -8.68
CA SER A 122 -8.85 -16.57 -7.58
C SER A 122 -7.48 -16.73 -6.95
N GLU A 123 -6.40 -16.68 -7.74
CA GLU A 123 -5.02 -16.75 -7.24
C GLU A 123 -4.70 -15.55 -6.34
N ALA A 124 -5.11 -14.35 -6.77
CA ALA A 124 -4.97 -13.15 -5.95
C ALA A 124 -5.77 -13.25 -4.64
N ALA A 125 -7.01 -13.77 -4.70
CA ALA A 125 -7.83 -13.99 -3.52
C ALA A 125 -7.20 -15.00 -2.56
N ASP A 126 -6.69 -16.11 -3.07
CA ASP A 126 -6.07 -17.16 -2.26
C ASP A 126 -4.76 -16.68 -1.62
N ALA A 127 -3.96 -15.88 -2.33
CA ALA A 127 -2.78 -15.23 -1.77
C ALA A 127 -3.13 -14.29 -0.60
N LEU A 128 -4.18 -13.47 -0.75
CA LEU A 128 -4.67 -12.58 0.31
C LEU A 128 -5.27 -13.36 1.49
N LEU A 129 -5.89 -14.51 1.25
CA LEU A 129 -6.43 -15.37 2.31
C LEU A 129 -5.35 -16.10 3.10
N ALA A 130 -4.21 -16.41 2.45
CA ALA A 130 -3.07 -17.04 3.11
C ALA A 130 -2.24 -16.07 3.97
N ALA A 131 -2.36 -14.76 3.71
CA ALA A 131 -1.68 -13.71 4.47
C ALA A 131 -2.52 -13.26 5.68
N ASP A 132 -1.92 -12.42 6.52
CA ASP A 132 -2.63 -11.71 7.58
C ASP A 132 -3.73 -10.80 7.01
N ARG A 133 -4.82 -10.65 7.76
CA ARG A 133 -5.95 -9.82 7.34
C ARG A 133 -5.53 -8.35 7.21
N PRO A 134 -5.64 -7.74 6.01
CA PRO A 134 -5.18 -6.37 5.80
C PRO A 134 -6.07 -5.35 6.51
N LEU A 135 -5.45 -4.24 6.93
CA LEU A 135 -6.17 -3.07 7.43
C LEU A 135 -7.01 -2.41 6.34
N ALA A 136 -6.48 -2.36 5.11
CA ALA A 136 -7.17 -1.80 3.96
C ALA A 136 -7.02 -2.71 2.73
N LEU A 137 -8.11 -2.89 1.98
CA LEU A 137 -8.16 -3.58 0.70
C LEU A 137 -8.64 -2.61 -0.37
N TYR A 138 -7.88 -2.49 -1.45
CA TYR A 138 -8.19 -1.62 -2.58
C TYR A 138 -8.41 -2.45 -3.83
N TYR A 139 -9.51 -2.20 -4.52
CA TYR A 139 -9.81 -2.87 -5.78
C TYR A 139 -9.97 -1.87 -6.91
N PHE A 140 -9.26 -2.09 -8.01
CA PHE A 140 -9.33 -1.28 -9.23
C PHE A 140 -9.88 -2.13 -10.37
N GLY A 141 -11.06 -1.79 -10.85
CA GLY A 141 -11.73 -2.52 -11.92
C GLY A 141 -13.25 -2.42 -11.82
N ASP A 142 -13.93 -3.48 -12.26
CA ASP A 142 -15.40 -3.59 -12.12
C ASP A 142 -15.79 -3.74 -10.64
N GLU A 143 -16.65 -2.86 -10.17
CA GLU A 143 -17.03 -2.81 -8.75
C GLU A 143 -17.79 -4.06 -8.29
N ARG A 144 -18.54 -4.71 -9.17
CA ARG A 144 -19.29 -5.94 -8.81
C ARG A 144 -18.33 -7.11 -8.57
N GLU A 145 -17.29 -7.20 -9.39
CA GLU A 145 -16.24 -8.18 -9.21
C GLU A 145 -15.45 -7.91 -7.93
N GLY A 146 -15.08 -6.65 -7.69
CA GLY A 146 -14.42 -6.23 -6.46
C GLY A 146 -15.23 -6.55 -5.20
N ARG A 147 -16.55 -6.37 -5.21
CA ARG A 147 -17.42 -6.74 -4.10
C ARG A 147 -17.40 -8.24 -3.81
N ARG A 148 -17.42 -9.10 -4.85
CA ARG A 148 -17.31 -10.56 -4.68
C ARG A 148 -15.96 -10.96 -4.08
N LEU A 149 -14.88 -10.27 -4.46
CA LEU A 149 -13.57 -10.49 -3.84
C LEU A 149 -13.59 -10.12 -2.36
N CYS A 150 -14.15 -8.96 -2.01
CA CYS A 150 -14.24 -8.48 -0.63
C CYS A 150 -15.11 -9.37 0.27
N GLU A 151 -16.12 -10.06 -0.26
CA GLU A 151 -16.91 -11.06 0.46
C GLU A 151 -16.06 -12.27 0.88
N ARG A 152 -15.04 -12.61 0.08
CA ARG A 152 -14.10 -13.71 0.38
C ARG A 152 -12.95 -13.28 1.27
N VAL A 153 -12.44 -12.05 1.12
CA VAL A 153 -11.24 -11.55 1.80
C VAL A 153 -11.62 -10.53 2.87
N PRO A 154 -11.70 -10.93 4.15
CA PRO A 154 -11.96 -10.00 5.24
C PRO A 154 -10.84 -8.97 5.38
N SER A 155 -11.21 -7.70 5.54
CA SER A 155 -10.28 -6.58 5.72
C SER A 155 -10.85 -5.54 6.67
N GLY A 156 -10.02 -4.63 7.16
CA GLY A 156 -10.44 -3.52 8.02
C GLY A 156 -11.36 -2.53 7.29
N GLY A 157 -10.97 -2.11 6.10
CA GLY A 157 -11.75 -1.21 5.24
C GLY A 157 -11.51 -1.51 3.77
N VAL A 158 -12.42 -1.07 2.92
CA VAL A 158 -12.39 -1.29 1.47
C VAL A 158 -12.59 0.03 0.74
N ALA A 159 -11.87 0.23 -0.37
CA ALA A 159 -12.21 1.26 -1.34
C ALA A 159 -12.10 0.71 -2.77
N PHE A 160 -13.01 1.19 -3.65
CA PHE A 160 -13.07 0.81 -5.06
C PHE A 160 -12.58 1.98 -5.92
N ASN A 161 -11.64 1.69 -6.83
CA ASN A 161 -11.06 2.65 -7.77
C ASN A 161 -10.44 3.90 -7.11
N ASP A 162 -10.12 3.80 -5.82
CA ASP A 162 -9.44 4.81 -5.02
C ASP A 162 -8.60 4.16 -3.92
N VAL A 163 -7.74 4.94 -3.26
CA VAL A 163 -6.92 4.52 -2.13
C VAL A 163 -6.90 5.59 -1.05
N VAL A 164 -6.69 5.17 0.21
CA VAL A 164 -6.50 6.06 1.38
C VAL A 164 -7.74 6.89 1.75
N MET A 165 -8.50 7.40 0.78
CA MET A 165 -9.57 8.38 1.00
C MET A 165 -10.69 7.93 1.94
N GLN A 166 -10.92 6.62 2.08
CA GLN A 166 -11.95 6.09 3.01
C GLN A 166 -11.68 6.49 4.47
N VAL A 167 -10.40 6.66 4.87
CA VAL A 167 -10.06 7.03 6.25
C VAL A 167 -10.30 8.52 6.56
N SER A 168 -10.47 9.35 5.55
CA SER A 168 -10.82 10.76 5.74
C SER A 168 -12.30 10.97 6.10
N SER A 169 -13.14 9.97 5.87
CA SER A 169 -14.57 10.05 6.18
C SER A 169 -14.80 9.89 7.68
N ARG A 170 -15.36 10.93 8.31
CA ARG A 170 -15.76 10.89 9.72
C ARG A 170 -17.00 10.00 9.98
N ARG A 171 -17.65 9.50 8.93
CA ARG A 171 -18.85 8.66 9.03
C ARG A 171 -18.55 7.17 8.87
N LEU A 172 -17.38 6.83 8.36
CA LEU A 172 -16.98 5.44 8.18
C LEU A 172 -16.18 4.97 9.40
N PRO A 173 -16.55 3.83 10.00
CA PRO A 173 -15.76 3.22 11.06
C PRO A 173 -14.37 2.83 10.53
N PHE A 174 -13.33 3.11 11.29
CA PHE A 174 -11.96 2.75 10.98
C PHE A 174 -11.41 1.75 12.00
N GLY A 175 -10.78 0.69 11.51
CA GLY A 175 -10.12 -0.32 12.35
C GLY A 175 -9.79 -1.58 11.57
N GLY A 176 -8.90 -2.39 12.11
CA GLY A 176 -8.42 -3.64 11.53
C GLY A 176 -9.24 -4.87 11.87
N VAL A 177 -8.82 -6.02 11.37
CA VAL A 177 -9.39 -7.35 11.63
C VAL A 177 -8.25 -8.32 11.88
N GLY A 178 -8.31 -9.11 12.97
CA GLY A 178 -7.24 -10.06 13.30
C GLY A 178 -5.91 -9.37 13.56
N ALA A 179 -4.87 -9.72 12.81
CA ALA A 179 -3.54 -9.13 12.97
C ALA A 179 -3.48 -7.62 12.69
N SER A 180 -4.37 -7.08 11.83
CA SER A 180 -4.41 -5.66 11.52
C SER A 180 -5.12 -4.80 12.56
N GLY A 181 -5.74 -5.38 13.57
CA GLY A 181 -6.33 -4.64 14.69
C GLY A 181 -7.62 -5.23 15.22
N MET A 182 -8.15 -4.57 16.26
CA MET A 182 -9.36 -4.96 16.97
C MET A 182 -10.18 -3.71 17.31
N GLY A 183 -11.49 -3.79 17.12
CA GLY A 183 -12.41 -2.67 17.35
C GLY A 183 -12.49 -1.71 16.17
N ARG A 184 -13.32 -0.69 16.34
CA ARG A 184 -13.57 0.36 15.34
C ARG A 184 -13.72 1.70 16.05
N TYR A 185 -13.28 2.79 15.39
CA TYR A 185 -13.52 4.15 15.84
C TYR A 185 -13.77 5.06 14.63
N HIS A 186 -13.91 6.32 14.78
CA HIS A 186 -14.44 7.38 13.94
C HIS A 186 -15.97 7.51 14.06
N GLY A 187 -16.42 8.75 14.16
CA GLY A 187 -17.85 9.11 14.24
C GLY A 187 -18.57 8.38 15.36
N GLU A 188 -19.71 7.80 15.02
CA GLU A 188 -20.57 7.04 15.94
C GLU A 188 -19.85 5.83 16.56
N ALA A 189 -19.03 5.13 15.77
CA ALA A 189 -18.24 4.01 16.27
C ALA A 189 -17.26 4.41 17.40
N SER A 190 -16.75 5.65 17.41
CA SER A 190 -15.96 6.17 18.52
C SER A 190 -16.80 6.34 19.76
N PHE A 191 -18.02 6.89 19.63
CA PHE A 191 -18.92 7.04 20.74
C PHE A 191 -19.26 5.68 21.38
N GLU A 192 -19.63 4.69 20.55
CA GLU A 192 -19.89 3.33 21.01
C GLU A 192 -18.68 2.69 21.69
N CYS A 193 -17.49 2.80 21.08
CA CYS A 193 -16.23 2.21 21.56
C CYS A 193 -15.84 2.73 22.94
N PHE A 194 -16.10 4.03 23.23
CA PHE A 194 -15.78 4.66 24.50
C PHE A 194 -16.96 4.75 25.47
N SER A 195 -18.11 4.15 25.12
CA SER A 195 -19.30 4.09 25.96
C SER A 195 -19.46 2.73 26.64
N ASN A 196 -19.86 2.77 27.90
CA ASN A 196 -20.24 1.54 28.59
C ASN A 196 -21.70 1.21 28.32
N CYS A 197 -21.97 0.15 27.56
CA CYS A 197 -23.31 -0.39 27.35
C CYS A 197 -23.70 -1.20 28.59
N ARG A 198 -24.59 -0.66 29.42
CA ARG A 198 -25.06 -1.33 30.63
C ARG A 198 -26.33 -2.09 30.31
N SER A 199 -26.32 -3.41 30.58
CA SER A 199 -27.54 -4.27 30.59
C SER A 199 -28.38 -4.07 31.83
#